data_e283157550d4b1df145054230d71906c
#
_entry.id   e283157550d4b1df145054230d71906c
#
_cell.length_a   1.000
_cell.length_b   1.000
_cell.length_c   1.000
_cell.angle_alpha   90.00
_cell.angle_beta   90.00
_cell.angle_gamma   90.00
#
_symmetry.space_group_name_H-M   'P 1'
#
loop_
_entity.id
_entity.type
_entity.pdbx_description
1 polymer ?
#
loop_
_entity_poly.entity_id
_entity_poly.type
_entity_poly.pdbx_seq_one_letter_code
_entity_poly.pdbx_strand_id
1 'polypeptide(L)'
;MLIIHETFCVHQGNELQIRQADLYLFEGEELSFYEVLIRARQRREIVIGYRVSNAERAVINPPAKSERRRWSLKDVFVVIAQKEWE
;
A
#
# COMPACT_ATOMS: atom_id res chain seq x y z
N MET A 1 -11.55 12.43 4.57
CA MET A 1 -11.99 12.24 4.15
C MET A 1 -12.40 11.92 4.09
N LEU A 2 -12.39 11.66 4.14
CA LEU A 2 -12.89 11.27 3.71
C LEU A 2 -13.72 11.14 3.19
N ILE A 3 -14.03 11.51 3.13
CA ILE A 3 -14.94 11.48 2.32
C ILE A 3 -14.87 10.50 1.43
N ILE A 4 -13.86 10.26 0.99
CA ILE A 4 -13.67 9.28 0.17
C ILE A 4 -14.00 8.08 0.74
N HIS A 5 -13.77 7.88 1.94
CA HIS A 5 -13.94 6.65 2.53
C HIS A 5 -15.30 6.13 2.45
N GLU A 6 -16.20 6.94 2.70
CA GLU A 6 -17.52 6.53 2.77
C GLU A 6 -18.01 5.97 1.51
N THR A 7 -17.88 6.69 0.47
CA THR A 7 -18.37 6.30 -0.76
C THR A 7 -17.63 5.17 -1.33
N PHE A 8 -16.33 5.21 -1.23
CA PHE A 8 -15.52 4.28 -1.81
C PHE A 8 -15.63 2.95 -1.24
N CYS A 9 -15.50 2.82 0.03
CA CYS A 9 -15.47 1.53 0.65
C CYS A 9 -16.80 0.86 0.74
N VAL A 10 -17.81 1.61 0.99
CA VAL A 10 -19.11 1.02 1.20
C VAL A 10 -19.78 0.63 -0.07
N HIS A 11 -19.76 1.50 -1.04
CA HIS A 11 -20.55 1.25 -2.22
C HIS A 11 -19.88 0.40 -3.26
N GLN A 12 -18.58 0.29 -3.22
CA GLN A 12 -17.89 -0.42 -4.26
C GLN A 12 -17.23 -1.70 -3.81
N GLY A 13 -17.43 -2.04 -2.55
CA GLY A 13 -16.83 -3.26 -2.06
C GLY A 13 -15.35 -3.19 -1.80
N ASN A 14 -14.80 -1.98 -1.75
CA ASN A 14 -13.38 -1.78 -1.47
C ASN A 14 -13.20 -1.57 0.02
N GLU A 15 -12.05 -1.93 0.51
CA GLU A 15 -11.76 -1.72 1.91
C GLU A 15 -10.27 -1.51 2.12
N LEU A 16 -9.92 -0.90 3.23
CA LEU A 16 -8.53 -0.70 3.59
C LEU A 16 -7.98 -2.00 4.12
N GLN A 17 -6.79 -2.35 3.67
CA GLN A 17 -6.13 -3.55 4.08
C GLN A 17 -4.67 -3.25 4.35
N ILE A 18 -4.05 -4.08 5.20
CA ILE A 18 -2.63 -4.01 5.44
C ILE A 18 -2.00 -5.18 4.72
N ARG A 19 -0.97 -4.90 3.91
CA ARG A 19 -0.29 -5.94 3.15
C ARG A 19 1.17 -5.94 3.52
N GLN A 20 1.73 -7.10 3.69
CA GLN A 20 3.15 -7.20 3.94
C GLN A 20 3.92 -6.95 2.65
N ALA A 21 5.09 -6.35 2.81
CA ALA A 21 5.87 -5.93 1.66
C ALA A 21 6.26 -7.08 0.75
N ASP A 22 6.38 -8.28 1.29
CA ASP A 22 6.81 -9.42 0.48
C ASP A 22 5.81 -9.79 -0.61
N LEU A 23 4.61 -9.20 -0.59
CA LEU A 23 3.68 -9.42 -1.69
C LEU A 23 4.06 -8.65 -2.94
N TYR A 24 4.86 -7.61 -2.78
CA TYR A 24 5.17 -6.71 -3.89
C TYR A 24 6.64 -6.67 -4.27
N LEU A 25 7.53 -7.09 -3.38
CA LEU A 25 8.95 -6.94 -3.65
C LEU A 25 9.74 -8.11 -3.09
N PHE A 26 10.97 -8.23 -3.56
CA PHE A 26 11.89 -9.24 -3.09
C PHE A 26 12.85 -8.63 -2.09
N GLU A 27 13.42 -9.47 -1.25
CA GLU A 27 14.34 -9.01 -0.24
C GLU A 27 15.53 -8.31 -0.88
N GLY A 28 15.89 -7.16 -0.34
CA GLY A 28 17.04 -6.40 -0.84
C GLY A 28 16.77 -5.56 -2.06
N GLU A 29 15.55 -5.62 -2.58
CA GLU A 29 15.21 -4.87 -3.78
C GLU A 29 15.01 -3.40 -3.45
N GLU A 30 15.50 -2.53 -4.32
CA GLU A 30 15.29 -1.09 -4.16
C GLU A 30 14.21 -0.63 -5.11
N LEU A 31 13.19 -0.01 -4.58
CA LEU A 31 12.07 0.48 -5.37
C LEU A 31 11.63 1.83 -4.85
N SER A 32 11.08 2.63 -5.73
CA SER A 32 10.40 3.84 -5.29
C SER A 32 8.97 3.46 -4.89
N PHE A 33 8.31 4.37 -4.21
CA PHE A 33 6.92 4.14 -3.84
C PHE A 33 6.06 4.00 -5.10
N TYR A 34 6.37 4.76 -6.15
CA TYR A 34 5.68 4.64 -7.41
C TYR A 34 5.79 3.23 -8.00
N GLU A 35 6.96 2.63 -7.87
CA GLU A 35 7.14 1.29 -8.41
C GLU A 35 6.32 0.27 -7.63
N VAL A 36 6.20 0.47 -6.33
CA VAL A 36 5.35 -0.38 -5.52
C VAL A 36 3.89 -0.18 -5.92
N LEU A 37 3.50 1.05 -6.19
CA LEU A 37 2.15 1.33 -6.64
C LEU A 37 1.82 0.56 -7.92
N ILE A 38 2.75 0.55 -8.85
CA ILE A 38 2.53 -0.13 -10.11
C ILE A 38 2.38 -1.63 -9.90
N ARG A 39 3.20 -2.20 -9.04
CA ARG A 39 3.09 -3.62 -8.77
C ARG A 39 1.78 -3.97 -8.08
N ALA A 40 1.33 -3.11 -7.18
CA ALA A 40 0.08 -3.34 -6.49
C ALA A 40 -1.10 -3.27 -7.45
N ARG A 41 -1.01 -2.40 -8.46
CA ARG A 41 -2.11 -2.28 -9.41
C ARG A 41 -2.31 -3.55 -10.21
N GLN A 42 -1.26 -4.33 -10.39
CA GLN A 42 -1.41 -5.59 -11.07
C GLN A 42 -2.22 -6.57 -10.25
N ARG A 43 -2.35 -6.30 -8.96
CA ARG A 43 -3.18 -7.09 -8.06
C ARG A 43 -4.50 -6.40 -7.79
N ARG A 44 -4.77 -5.31 -8.53
CA ARG A 44 -6.00 -4.52 -8.35
C ARG A 44 -6.09 -3.90 -6.97
N GLU A 45 -4.95 -3.46 -6.49
CA GLU A 45 -4.86 -2.79 -5.20
C GLU A 45 -4.26 -1.41 -5.39
N ILE A 46 -4.65 -0.47 -4.56
CA ILE A 46 -4.12 0.88 -4.60
C ILE A 46 -3.40 1.13 -3.29
N VAL A 47 -2.08 1.31 -3.37
CA VAL A 47 -1.29 1.57 -2.18
C VAL A 47 -1.39 3.05 -1.86
N ILE A 48 -1.77 3.37 -0.64
CA ILE A 48 -1.89 4.75 -0.22
C ILE A 48 -0.86 5.14 0.83
N GLY A 49 -0.13 4.18 1.37
CA GLY A 49 0.88 4.49 2.36
C GLY A 49 1.66 3.27 2.77
N TYR A 50 2.52 3.45 3.75
CA TYR A 50 3.35 2.35 4.24
C TYR A 50 3.72 2.60 5.70
N ARG A 51 4.19 1.55 6.36
CA ARG A 51 4.74 1.66 7.69
C ARG A 51 5.98 0.79 7.75
N VAL A 52 7.12 1.42 8.09
CA VAL A 52 8.35 0.64 8.22
C VAL A 52 8.29 -0.19 9.50
N SER A 53 9.05 -1.26 9.53
CA SER A 53 8.89 -2.29 10.53
C SER A 53 9.02 -1.80 11.97
N ASN A 54 9.83 -0.79 12.21
CA ASN A 54 10.00 -0.30 13.57
C ASN A 54 9.23 0.97 13.88
N ALA A 55 8.42 1.43 12.96
CA ALA A 55 7.71 2.69 13.15
C ALA A 55 6.37 2.44 13.80
N GLU A 56 5.92 3.42 14.57
CA GLU A 56 4.63 3.31 15.21
C GLU A 56 3.51 3.81 14.33
N ARG A 57 3.81 4.61 13.33
CA ARG A 57 2.78 5.22 12.52
C ARG A 57 3.03 4.98 11.06
N ALA A 58 1.95 4.88 10.32
CA ALA A 58 2.04 4.77 8.88
C ALA A 58 2.21 6.16 8.26
N VAL A 59 2.86 6.19 7.11
CA VAL A 59 2.98 7.40 6.32
C VAL A 59 1.98 7.27 5.18
N ILE A 60 0.97 8.13 5.18
CA ILE A 60 -0.06 8.09 4.15
C ILE A 60 0.26 9.17 3.13
N ASN A 61 0.14 8.82 1.87
CA ASN A 61 0.41 9.73 0.78
C ASN A 61 1.81 10.35 0.90
N PRO A 62 2.84 9.52 0.89
CA PRO A 62 4.20 10.02 1.11
C PRO A 62 4.59 11.04 0.05
N PRO A 63 5.35 12.07 0.42
CA PRO A 63 5.69 13.13 -0.51
C PRO A 63 6.75 12.76 -1.54
N ALA A 64 7.70 11.92 -1.19
CA ALA A 64 8.79 11.61 -2.09
C ALA A 64 8.57 10.27 -2.78
N LYS A 65 7.56 10.24 -3.66
CA LYS A 65 7.14 8.97 -4.25
C LYS A 65 8.13 8.39 -5.25
N SER A 66 8.96 9.22 -5.82
CA SER A 66 9.92 8.73 -6.82
C SER A 66 11.28 8.38 -6.23
N GLU A 67 11.47 8.61 -4.96
CA GLU A 67 12.73 8.32 -4.33
C GLU A 67 12.87 6.82 -4.12
N ARG A 68 13.99 6.25 -4.55
CA ARG A 68 14.19 4.83 -4.40
C ARG A 68 14.70 4.53 -3.01
N ARG A 69 14.25 3.42 -2.46
CA ARG A 69 14.69 3.02 -1.14
C ARG A 69 14.65 1.50 -1.05
N ARG A 70 15.39 0.98 -0.09
CA ARG A 70 15.42 -0.45 0.13
C ARG A 70 14.38 -0.79 1.20
N TRP A 71 13.36 -1.50 0.79
CA TRP A 71 12.28 -1.87 1.70
C TRP A 71 12.65 -3.18 2.39
N SER A 72 12.17 -3.33 3.61
CA SER A 72 12.33 -4.57 4.33
C SER A 72 11.09 -5.43 4.09
N LEU A 73 11.25 -6.72 4.06
CA LEU A 73 10.09 -7.60 3.94
C LEU A 73 9.17 -7.48 5.14
N LYS A 74 9.64 -6.88 6.22
CA LYS A 74 8.82 -6.67 7.40
C LYS A 74 8.06 -5.36 7.36
N ASP A 75 8.29 -4.55 6.36
CA ASP A 75 7.51 -3.34 6.19
C ASP A 75 6.12 -3.74 5.71
N VAL A 76 5.17 -2.84 5.90
CA VAL A 76 3.82 -3.10 5.43
C VAL A 76 3.33 -1.94 4.61
N PHE A 77 2.38 -2.22 3.73
CA PHE A 77 1.76 -1.20 2.91
C PHE A 77 0.28 -1.14 3.26
N VAL A 78 -0.24 0.08 3.23
CA VAL A 78 -1.66 0.30 3.46
C VAL A 78 -2.28 0.44 2.09
N VAL A 79 -3.24 -0.40 1.78
CA VAL A 79 -3.83 -0.44 0.45
C VAL A 79 -5.34 -0.37 0.51
N ILE A 80 -5.93 0.02 -0.60
CA ILE A 80 -7.36 -0.12 -0.80
C ILE A 80 -7.51 -1.27 -1.76
N ALA A 81 -8.19 -2.30 -1.34
CA ALA A 81 -8.34 -3.51 -2.13
C ALA A 81 -9.80 -3.85 -2.26
N GLN A 82 -10.11 -4.55 -3.34
CA GLN A 82 -11.46 -5.00 -3.53
C GLN A 82 -11.76 -6.08 -2.51
N LYS A 83 -12.94 -5.96 -1.91
CA LYS A 83 -13.35 -6.94 -0.93
C LYS A 83 -13.55 -8.26 -1.62
N GLU A 84 -13.08 -9.32 -1.00
CA GLU A 84 -13.25 -10.63 -1.58
C GLU A 84 -14.55 -11.23 -1.14
N TRP A 85 -15.24 -11.86 -2.08
CA TRP A 85 -16.48 -12.52 -1.78
C TRP A 85 -16.29 -14.01 -1.88
N GLU A 86 -17.04 -14.70 -1.14
CA GLU A 86 -16.93 -16.10 -1.24
C GLU A 86 -18.00 -16.66 -1.89
#